data_b75e2b5dbe10fe2f935d6f4794edbf59
#
_entry.id   b75e2b5dbe10fe2f935d6f4794edbf59
#
_cell.length_a   1.000
_cell.length_b   1.000
_cell.length_c   1.000
_cell.angle_alpha   90.00
_cell.angle_beta   90.00
_cell.angle_gamma   90.00
#
_symmetry.space_group_name_H-M   'P 1'
#
loop_
_entity.id
_entity.type
_entity.pdbx_description
1 polymer ?
#
loop_
_entity_poly.entity_id
_entity_poly.type
_entity_poly.pdbx_seq_one_letter_code
_entity_poly.pdbx_strand_id
1 'polypeptide(L)'
;TITWTSPLTNKMLLEAGWGSYMANYANDAPRIDGLHNPGLISVLEQTGVGNGGIPGLTYRFDNPLGGGFQHHQIGTLANLRASISYVTGAHNMKVGYMGGFSNPSQSYYNFTPFVQYRFAGGVPNQLTQTAQFGGTGASAVEFVRNLVPTSFYGQDQWTTGRLTVQGGLRYDRILSSYPESCVGGPDYPMMPTQVCYAAR
;
A
#
# COMPACT_ATOMS: atom_id res chain seq x y z
N THR A 1 -10.34 -18.23 -3.35
CA THR A 1 -9.24 -19.20 -3.15
C THR A 1 -9.59 -20.50 -3.82
N ILE A 2 -8.65 -21.07 -4.57
CA ILE A 2 -8.76 -22.38 -5.23
C ILE A 2 -7.59 -23.21 -4.73
N THR A 3 -7.85 -24.46 -4.38
CA THR A 3 -6.83 -25.44 -4.03
C THR A 3 -7.07 -26.71 -4.82
N TRP A 4 -5.98 -27.29 -5.28
CA TRP A 4 -5.97 -28.54 -6.01
C TRP A 4 -4.94 -29.49 -5.39
N THR A 5 -5.33 -30.74 -5.25
CA THR A 5 -4.50 -31.78 -4.67
C THR A 5 -4.66 -33.05 -5.51
N SER A 6 -3.54 -33.65 -5.88
CA SER A 6 -3.51 -34.86 -6.72
C SER A 6 -2.46 -35.83 -6.19
N PRO A 7 -2.86 -37.01 -5.76
CA PRO A 7 -1.93 -38.11 -5.53
C PRO A 7 -1.43 -38.64 -6.86
N LEU A 8 -0.15 -38.42 -7.17
CA LEU A 8 0.47 -38.94 -8.40
C LEU A 8 0.78 -40.42 -8.28
N THR A 9 1.15 -40.85 -7.08
CA THR A 9 1.38 -42.24 -6.71
C THR A 9 1.00 -42.44 -5.24
N ASN A 10 1.10 -43.66 -4.73
CA ASN A 10 0.91 -43.94 -3.32
C ASN A 10 2.00 -43.31 -2.39
N LYS A 11 3.04 -42.69 -2.97
CA LYS A 11 4.15 -42.04 -2.27
C LYS A 11 4.31 -40.59 -2.65
N MET A 12 3.64 -40.09 -3.68
CA MET A 12 3.81 -38.74 -4.19
C MET A 12 2.49 -37.96 -4.20
N LEU A 13 2.50 -36.80 -3.60
CA LEU A 13 1.37 -35.87 -3.60
C LEU A 13 1.77 -34.54 -4.20
N LEU A 14 1.00 -34.08 -5.16
CA LEU A 14 1.11 -32.76 -5.74
C LEU A 14 -0.01 -31.87 -5.20
N GLU A 15 0.35 -30.69 -4.77
CA GLU A 15 -0.57 -29.68 -4.27
C GLU A 15 -0.33 -28.36 -5.01
N ALA A 16 -1.40 -27.69 -5.41
CA ALA A 16 -1.37 -26.36 -5.96
C ALA A 16 -2.48 -25.52 -5.34
N GLY A 17 -2.26 -24.22 -5.23
CA GLY A 17 -3.27 -23.33 -4.71
C GLY A 17 -3.07 -21.92 -5.24
N TRP A 18 -4.18 -21.26 -5.48
CA TRP A 18 -4.24 -19.86 -5.84
C TRP A 18 -5.28 -19.16 -4.98
N GLY A 19 -4.93 -17.97 -4.52
CA GLY A 19 -5.82 -17.10 -3.79
C GLY A 19 -5.66 -15.66 -4.24
N SER A 20 -6.75 -14.95 -4.38
CA SER A 20 -6.72 -13.52 -4.62
C SER A 20 -7.61 -12.78 -3.62
N TYR A 21 -7.18 -11.61 -3.26
CA TYR A 21 -7.94 -10.63 -2.52
C TYR A 21 -7.96 -9.35 -3.34
N MET A 22 -9.14 -8.84 -3.59
CA MET A 22 -9.34 -7.56 -4.26
C MET A 22 -10.07 -6.65 -3.29
N ALA A 23 -9.43 -5.56 -2.92
CA ALA A 23 -10.06 -4.48 -2.16
C ALA A 23 -10.37 -3.34 -3.13
N ASN A 24 -11.60 -2.90 -3.12
CA ASN A 24 -12.03 -1.70 -3.80
C ASN A 24 -12.91 -0.93 -2.83
N TYR A 25 -12.35 0.11 -2.23
CA TYR A 25 -13.10 0.96 -1.33
C TYR A 25 -12.76 2.43 -1.56
N ALA A 26 -13.76 3.24 -1.37
CA ALA A 26 -13.65 4.67 -1.45
C ALA A 26 -14.34 5.27 -0.23
N ASN A 27 -13.76 6.28 0.35
CA ASN A 27 -14.49 7.21 1.16
C ASN A 27 -14.99 8.29 0.20
N ASP A 28 -16.18 8.11 -0.34
CA ASP A 28 -16.86 9.20 -0.99
C ASP A 28 -17.20 10.20 0.11
N ALA A 29 -16.29 11.16 0.33
CA ALA A 29 -16.72 12.37 1.00
C ALA A 29 -17.97 12.86 0.28
N PRO A 30 -19.04 13.21 1.01
CA PRO A 30 -20.24 13.67 0.37
C PRO A 30 -19.84 14.72 -0.65
N ARG A 31 -20.25 14.55 -1.89
CA ARG A 31 -20.03 15.52 -2.97
C ARG A 31 -20.79 16.79 -2.58
N ILE A 32 -20.17 17.54 -1.69
CA ILE A 32 -20.60 18.90 -1.40
C ILE A 32 -20.09 19.69 -2.59
N ASP A 33 -20.99 20.36 -3.27
CA ASP A 33 -20.61 21.29 -4.34
C ASP A 33 -19.50 22.18 -3.84
N GLY A 34 -18.34 22.12 -4.50
CA GLY A 34 -17.14 22.83 -4.07
C GLY A 34 -16.02 21.98 -3.48
N LEU A 35 -16.17 20.66 -3.36
CA LEU A 35 -15.09 19.74 -2.94
C LEU A 35 -13.83 19.83 -3.83
N HIS A 36 -14.01 20.16 -5.09
CA HIS A 36 -12.95 20.35 -6.07
C HIS A 36 -12.71 21.82 -6.44
N ASN A 37 -13.12 22.73 -5.56
CA ASN A 37 -12.85 24.14 -5.81
C ASN A 37 -11.41 24.48 -5.38
N PRO A 38 -10.50 24.77 -6.33
CA PRO A 38 -9.10 25.08 -6.02
C PRO A 38 -8.91 26.38 -5.21
N GLY A 39 -9.96 27.20 -5.10
CA GLY A 39 -9.95 28.40 -4.26
C GLY A 39 -10.22 28.14 -2.78
N LEU A 40 -10.50 26.92 -2.40
CA LEU A 40 -10.79 26.60 -0.99
C LEU A 40 -9.53 26.17 -0.26
N ILE A 41 -9.04 27.00 0.62
CA ILE A 41 -7.84 26.75 1.40
C ILE A 41 -8.19 26.13 2.74
N SER A 42 -7.48 25.07 3.13
CA SER A 42 -7.67 24.44 4.43
C SER A 42 -7.10 25.32 5.56
N VAL A 43 -7.73 25.27 6.70
CA VAL A 43 -7.35 26.03 7.89
C VAL A 43 -7.22 25.08 9.08
N LEU A 44 -6.14 25.19 9.83
CA LEU A 44 -5.88 24.43 11.04
C LEU A 44 -5.50 25.35 12.20
N GLU A 45 -6.22 25.26 13.32
CA GLU A 45 -5.81 25.88 14.59
C GLU A 45 -4.85 24.95 15.35
N GLN A 46 -3.68 25.45 15.70
CA GLN A 46 -2.62 24.66 16.34
C GLN A 46 -2.67 24.70 17.87
N THR A 47 -3.40 25.66 18.43
CA THR A 47 -3.46 25.86 19.88
C THR A 47 -4.80 25.43 20.46
N GLY A 48 -4.75 24.90 21.67
CA GLY A 48 -5.95 24.52 22.40
C GLY A 48 -6.70 25.71 23.03
N VAL A 49 -7.85 25.40 23.59
CA VAL A 49 -8.81 26.36 24.20
C VAL A 49 -8.18 27.32 25.18
N GLY A 50 -7.12 26.94 25.91
CA GLY A 50 -6.50 27.74 26.95
C GLY A 50 -5.60 28.87 26.45
N ASN A 51 -5.30 28.93 25.16
CA ASN A 51 -4.32 29.87 24.58
C ASN A 51 -4.94 30.88 23.59
N GLY A 52 -6.25 31.10 23.68
CA GLY A 52 -6.95 32.01 22.78
C GLY A 52 -7.23 31.49 21.41
N GLY A 53 -6.94 30.22 21.14
CA GLY A 53 -7.29 29.55 19.90
C GLY A 53 -8.79 29.24 19.81
N ILE A 54 -9.28 29.07 18.63
CA ILE A 54 -10.65 28.59 18.37
C ILE A 54 -10.65 27.08 18.49
N PRO A 55 -11.32 26.48 19.49
CA PRO A 55 -11.31 25.05 19.72
C PRO A 55 -11.79 24.27 18.49
N GLY A 56 -10.99 23.33 18.03
CA GLY A 56 -11.35 22.45 16.95
C GLY A 56 -11.58 23.16 15.61
N LEU A 57 -11.04 24.37 15.43
CA LEU A 57 -11.09 25.04 14.14
C LEU A 57 -10.28 24.23 13.13
N THR A 58 -10.99 23.36 12.46
CA THR A 58 -10.49 22.59 11.35
C THR A 58 -11.49 22.80 10.21
N TYR A 59 -11.20 23.77 9.39
CA TYR A 59 -12.08 24.11 8.28
C TYR A 59 -11.49 23.59 6.99
N ARG A 60 -12.26 22.75 6.30
CA ARG A 60 -11.82 22.08 5.08
C ARG A 60 -10.47 21.41 5.27
N PHE A 61 -10.40 20.67 6.35
CA PHE A 61 -9.22 19.96 6.75
C PHE A 61 -8.88 18.92 5.69
N ASP A 62 -7.75 19.15 5.09
CA ASP A 62 -7.05 18.19 4.31
C ASP A 62 -5.73 17.92 5.01
N ASN A 63 -5.51 16.71 5.44
CA ASN A 63 -4.27 16.37 6.13
C ASN A 63 -3.12 16.41 5.12
N PRO A 64 -2.22 17.42 5.19
CA PRO A 64 -1.10 17.53 4.27
C PRO A 64 -0.11 16.37 4.36
N LEU A 65 -0.26 15.50 5.37
CA LEU A 65 0.57 14.31 5.58
C LEU A 65 -0.07 13.03 5.00
N GLY A 66 -1.05 13.15 4.11
CA GLY A 66 -1.65 12.00 3.42
C GLY A 66 -2.90 11.44 4.09
N GLY A 67 -3.55 12.23 4.94
CA GLY A 67 -4.86 11.90 5.51
C GLY A 67 -5.99 12.67 4.85
N GLY A 68 -5.80 13.16 3.63
CA GLY A 68 -6.87 13.69 2.81
C GLY A 68 -7.98 12.65 2.62
N PHE A 69 -9.13 13.04 2.14
CA PHE A 69 -10.19 12.08 1.85
C PHE A 69 -9.66 11.06 0.85
N GLN A 70 -9.48 9.84 1.31
CA GLN A 70 -9.11 8.72 0.47
C GLN A 70 -10.24 8.50 -0.52
N HIS A 71 -10.00 8.91 -1.75
CA HIS A 71 -11.04 8.84 -2.76
C HIS A 71 -11.24 7.41 -3.25
N HIS A 72 -10.15 6.71 -3.51
CA HIS A 72 -10.25 5.38 -4.06
C HIS A 72 -9.01 4.57 -3.70
N GLN A 73 -9.23 3.37 -3.19
CA GLN A 73 -8.17 2.39 -3.02
C GLN A 73 -8.56 1.13 -3.75
N ILE A 74 -7.76 0.77 -4.74
CA ILE A 74 -7.82 -0.53 -5.41
C ILE A 74 -6.57 -1.29 -4.99
N GLY A 75 -6.76 -2.46 -4.41
CA GLY A 75 -5.66 -3.34 -4.07
C GLY A 75 -5.93 -4.72 -4.60
N THR A 76 -5.01 -5.26 -5.38
CA THR A 76 -5.01 -6.66 -5.78
C THR A 76 -3.85 -7.36 -5.11
N LEU A 77 -4.14 -8.40 -4.37
CA LEU A 77 -3.17 -9.33 -3.83
C LEU A 77 -3.49 -10.72 -4.38
N ALA A 78 -2.58 -11.29 -5.14
CA ALA A 78 -2.69 -12.65 -5.61
C ALA A 78 -1.53 -13.48 -5.07
N ASN A 79 -1.84 -14.66 -4.59
CA ASN A 79 -0.88 -15.63 -4.06
C ASN A 79 -1.00 -16.94 -4.82
N LEU A 80 0.14 -17.49 -5.22
CA LEU A 80 0.28 -18.79 -5.85
C LEU A 80 1.15 -19.68 -4.99
N ARG A 81 0.77 -20.92 -4.82
CA ARG A 81 1.60 -21.95 -4.16
C ARG A 81 1.56 -23.24 -4.95
N ALA A 82 2.68 -23.93 -4.98
CA ALA A 82 2.78 -25.28 -5.52
C ALA A 82 3.77 -26.08 -4.68
N SER A 83 3.49 -27.34 -4.43
CA SER A 83 4.40 -28.22 -3.72
C SER A 83 4.24 -29.67 -4.13
N ILE A 84 5.33 -30.39 -4.01
CA ILE A 84 5.36 -31.84 -4.16
C ILE A 84 5.89 -32.46 -2.86
N SER A 85 5.17 -33.44 -2.36
CA SER A 85 5.57 -34.25 -1.22
C SER A 85 5.91 -35.67 -1.69
N TYR A 86 6.96 -36.24 -1.12
CA TYR A 86 7.39 -37.62 -1.38
C TYR A 86 7.69 -38.34 -0.08
N VAL A 87 7.01 -39.46 0.12
CA VAL A 87 7.18 -40.30 1.31
C VAL A 87 7.83 -41.61 0.92
N THR A 88 8.95 -41.93 1.52
CA THR A 88 9.67 -43.20 1.29
C THR A 88 10.33 -43.67 2.58
N GLY A 89 9.89 -44.84 3.06
CA GLY A 89 10.47 -45.49 4.22
C GLY A 89 10.55 -44.54 5.43
N ALA A 90 11.77 -44.07 5.71
CA ALA A 90 12.06 -43.18 6.81
C ALA A 90 11.90 -41.69 6.52
N HIS A 91 11.76 -41.27 5.26
CA HIS A 91 11.76 -39.88 4.83
C HIS A 91 10.38 -39.40 4.39
N ASN A 92 10.03 -38.17 4.81
CA ASN A 92 8.88 -37.42 4.35
C ASN A 92 9.38 -36.06 3.85
N MET A 93 9.66 -35.98 2.56
CA MET A 93 10.22 -34.81 1.91
C MET A 93 9.13 -33.96 1.30
N LYS A 94 9.29 -32.64 1.37
CA LYS A 94 8.43 -31.67 0.69
C LYS A 94 9.27 -30.55 0.08
N VAL A 95 9.07 -30.27 -1.19
CA VAL A 95 9.61 -29.10 -1.87
C VAL A 95 8.47 -28.26 -2.42
N GLY A 96 8.64 -26.94 -2.42
CA GLY A 96 7.57 -26.09 -2.87
C GLY A 96 8.01 -24.70 -3.27
N TYR A 97 7.08 -24.05 -3.91
CA TYR A 97 7.12 -22.67 -4.37
C TYR A 97 5.96 -21.89 -3.73
N MET A 98 6.23 -20.67 -3.31
CA MET A 98 5.22 -19.68 -2.96
C MET A 98 5.59 -18.36 -3.62
N GLY A 99 4.62 -17.74 -4.26
CA GLY A 99 4.80 -16.47 -4.92
C GLY A 99 3.51 -15.72 -5.08
N GLY A 100 3.59 -14.57 -5.71
CA GLY A 100 2.41 -13.76 -5.93
C GLY A 100 2.73 -12.38 -6.48
N PHE A 101 1.73 -11.55 -6.50
CA PHE A 101 1.89 -10.14 -6.79
C PHE A 101 0.91 -9.33 -5.94
N SER A 102 1.34 -8.13 -5.59
CA SER A 102 0.50 -7.14 -4.95
C SER A 102 0.65 -5.82 -5.69
N ASN A 103 -0.47 -5.22 -6.08
CA ASN A 103 -0.52 -3.94 -6.77
C ASN A 103 -1.58 -3.05 -6.10
N PRO A 104 -1.28 -2.47 -4.93
CA PRO A 104 -2.13 -1.47 -4.35
C PRO A 104 -1.97 -0.13 -5.09
N SER A 105 -3.08 0.43 -5.53
CA SER A 105 -3.20 1.81 -6.00
C SER A 105 -4.08 2.58 -5.03
N GLN A 106 -3.62 3.74 -4.60
CA GLN A 106 -4.33 4.62 -3.69
C GLN A 106 -4.38 6.01 -4.30
N SER A 107 -5.57 6.54 -4.50
CA SER A 107 -5.77 7.93 -4.90
C SER A 107 -6.36 8.76 -3.76
N TYR A 108 -5.85 9.96 -3.62
CA TYR A 108 -6.29 10.94 -2.62
C TYR A 108 -6.72 12.21 -3.34
N TYR A 109 -7.80 12.80 -2.89
CA TYR A 109 -8.19 14.14 -3.29
C TYR A 109 -7.92 15.10 -2.15
N ASN A 110 -7.20 16.16 -2.45
CA ASN A 110 -7.04 17.30 -1.58
C ASN A 110 -7.99 18.41 -2.05
N PHE A 111 -8.59 19.12 -1.11
CA PHE A 111 -9.53 20.20 -1.40
C PHE A 111 -8.88 21.45 -2.01
N THR A 112 -7.58 21.56 -1.82
CA THR A 112 -6.78 22.71 -2.23
C THR A 112 -5.49 22.23 -2.86
N PRO A 113 -4.78 23.05 -3.63
CA PRO A 113 -3.47 22.70 -4.17
C PRO A 113 -2.42 22.57 -3.05
N PHE A 114 -2.66 21.63 -2.14
CA PHE A 114 -1.73 21.24 -1.05
C PHE A 114 -1.30 22.42 -0.16
N VAL A 115 -2.17 23.41 0.00
CA VAL A 115 -1.91 24.61 0.81
C VAL A 115 -2.81 24.61 2.02
N GLN A 116 -2.23 24.87 3.19
CA GLN A 116 -2.95 24.97 4.46
C GLN A 116 -2.51 26.21 5.22
N TYR A 117 -3.48 27.04 5.62
CA TYR A 117 -3.25 28.11 6.60
C TYR A 117 -3.29 27.54 8.00
N ARG A 118 -2.28 27.87 8.79
CA ARG A 118 -2.20 27.47 10.20
C ARG A 118 -2.27 28.70 11.08
N PHE A 119 -3.05 28.58 12.14
CA PHE A 119 -3.29 29.61 13.13
C PHE A 119 -2.78 29.15 14.48
N ALA A 120 -2.33 30.08 15.28
CA ALA A 120 -2.00 29.90 16.69
C ALA A 120 -2.71 30.95 17.53
N GLY A 121 -3.67 30.52 18.37
CA GLY A 121 -4.48 31.43 19.15
C GLY A 121 -5.37 32.37 18.32
N GLY A 122 -5.86 31.85 17.18
CA GLY A 122 -6.68 32.64 16.26
C GLY A 122 -5.89 33.58 15.34
N VAL A 123 -4.55 33.61 15.45
CA VAL A 123 -3.68 34.46 14.63
C VAL A 123 -2.98 33.61 13.57
N PRO A 124 -3.03 34.01 12.29
CA PRO A 124 -2.32 33.27 11.24
C PRO A 124 -0.80 33.39 11.48
N ASN A 125 -0.13 32.26 11.52
CA ASN A 125 1.30 32.16 11.80
C ASN A 125 2.12 31.36 10.81
N GLN A 126 1.48 30.51 10.03
CA GLN A 126 2.18 29.63 9.09
C GLN A 126 1.32 29.32 7.87
N LEU A 127 1.97 29.29 6.71
CA LEU A 127 1.44 28.70 5.49
C LEU A 127 2.22 27.42 5.21
N THR A 128 1.52 26.30 5.08
CA THR A 128 2.13 25.03 4.73
C THR A 128 1.71 24.68 3.31
N GLN A 129 2.67 24.36 2.47
CA GLN A 129 2.43 23.73 1.17
C GLN A 129 3.11 22.38 1.16
N THR A 130 2.38 21.36 0.73
CA THR A 130 2.88 20.00 0.58
C THR A 130 2.92 19.65 -0.90
N ALA A 131 4.08 19.29 -1.42
CA ALA A 131 4.22 18.70 -2.73
C ALA A 131 4.17 17.18 -2.61
N GLN A 132 3.31 16.54 -3.37
CA GLN A 132 3.14 15.09 -3.33
C GLN A 132 3.46 14.47 -4.70
N PHE A 133 3.90 13.21 -4.67
CA PHE A 133 4.23 12.45 -5.87
C PHE A 133 2.98 11.89 -6.55
N GLY A 134 3.03 11.75 -7.87
CA GLY A 134 2.02 11.04 -8.65
C GLY A 134 0.73 11.84 -8.88
N GLY A 135 0.68 13.12 -8.52
CA GLY A 135 -0.47 13.96 -8.77
C GLY A 135 -0.54 14.45 -10.22
N THR A 136 -1.66 14.22 -10.86
CA THR A 136 -2.00 14.88 -12.13
C THR A 136 -3.00 16.01 -11.83
N GLY A 137 -2.50 17.22 -11.70
CA GLY A 137 -3.30 18.39 -11.31
C GLY A 137 -3.33 18.66 -9.81
N ALA A 138 -3.94 19.78 -9.45
CA ALA A 138 -3.89 20.34 -8.08
C ALA A 138 -4.61 19.52 -7.00
N SER A 139 -5.35 18.49 -7.36
CA SER A 139 -6.31 17.87 -6.43
C SER A 139 -6.24 16.34 -6.32
N ALA A 140 -5.40 15.68 -7.11
CA ALA A 140 -5.32 14.22 -7.08
C ALA A 140 -3.87 13.74 -6.90
N VAL A 141 -3.69 12.76 -6.03
CA VAL A 141 -2.42 12.05 -5.81
C VAL A 141 -2.69 10.58 -5.94
N GLU A 142 -1.91 9.91 -6.76
CA GLU A 142 -1.99 8.47 -6.93
C GLU A 142 -0.67 7.80 -6.50
N PHE A 143 -0.78 6.83 -5.61
CA PHE A 143 0.33 5.99 -5.20
C PHE A 143 0.14 4.58 -5.75
N VAL A 144 1.03 4.14 -6.61
CA VAL A 144 1.07 2.78 -7.14
C VAL A 144 2.34 2.10 -6.64
N ARG A 145 2.19 0.89 -6.09
CA ARG A 145 3.31 0.08 -5.60
C ARG A 145 3.15 -1.34 -6.10
N ASN A 146 4.18 -1.88 -6.68
CA ASN A 146 4.19 -3.27 -7.13
C ASN A 146 5.12 -4.09 -6.24
N LEU A 147 4.63 -5.21 -5.75
CA LEU A 147 5.38 -6.17 -4.96
C LEU A 147 5.23 -7.57 -5.57
N VAL A 148 6.35 -8.22 -5.83
CA VAL A 148 6.40 -9.58 -6.36
C VAL A 148 7.23 -10.45 -5.41
N PRO A 149 6.59 -11.06 -4.39
CA PRO A 149 7.25 -12.04 -3.54
C PRO A 149 7.43 -13.36 -4.29
N THR A 150 8.57 -14.00 -4.07
CA THR A 150 8.94 -15.29 -4.62
C THR A 150 9.71 -16.07 -3.57
N SER A 151 9.29 -17.29 -3.30
CA SER A 151 9.91 -18.14 -2.30
C SER A 151 10.01 -19.58 -2.78
N PHE A 152 11.13 -20.22 -2.50
CA PHE A 152 11.33 -21.65 -2.69
C PHE A 152 11.69 -22.27 -1.35
N TYR A 153 11.20 -23.45 -1.08
CA TYR A 153 11.53 -24.17 0.15
C TYR A 153 11.65 -25.67 -0.11
N GLY A 154 12.47 -26.29 0.75
CA GLY A 154 12.61 -27.74 0.82
C GLY A 154 12.74 -28.15 2.28
N GLN A 155 12.07 -29.23 2.65
CA GLN A 155 12.12 -29.80 3.99
C GLN A 155 12.10 -31.32 3.93
N ASP A 156 12.69 -31.96 4.94
CA ASP A 156 12.62 -33.39 5.15
C ASP A 156 12.37 -33.69 6.62
N GLN A 157 11.55 -34.67 6.85
CA GLN A 157 11.36 -35.31 8.15
C GLN A 157 11.85 -36.75 8.05
N TRP A 158 12.93 -37.03 8.77
CA TRP A 158 13.53 -38.34 8.84
C TRP A 158 13.20 -39.01 10.16
N THR A 159 12.68 -40.26 10.11
CA THR A 159 12.32 -41.05 11.28
C THR A 159 13.08 -42.36 11.27
N THR A 160 13.80 -42.63 12.34
CA THR A 160 14.50 -43.89 12.55
C THR A 160 14.26 -44.40 13.96
N GLY A 161 13.62 -45.55 14.11
CA GLY A 161 13.23 -46.09 15.39
C GLY A 161 12.33 -45.14 16.18
N ARG A 162 12.85 -44.60 17.30
CA ARG A 162 12.13 -43.66 18.17
C ARG A 162 12.56 -42.19 17.96
N LEU A 163 13.49 -41.98 17.04
CA LEU A 163 14.01 -40.62 16.74
C LEU A 163 13.39 -40.10 15.48
N THR A 164 12.87 -38.86 15.54
CA THR A 164 12.43 -38.11 14.41
C THR A 164 13.20 -36.78 14.35
N VAL A 165 13.82 -36.49 13.23
CA VAL A 165 14.55 -35.25 12.96
C VAL A 165 13.88 -34.57 11.78
N GLN A 166 13.64 -33.26 11.91
CA GLN A 166 13.08 -32.42 10.85
C GLN A 166 14.01 -31.27 10.57
N GLY A 167 14.25 -31.00 9.28
CA GLY A 167 15.04 -29.88 8.81
C GLY A 167 14.50 -29.31 7.52
N GLY A 168 14.84 -28.08 7.21
CA GLY A 168 14.43 -27.42 5.98
C GLY A 168 15.19 -26.16 5.69
N LEU A 169 15.15 -25.73 4.42
CA LEU A 169 15.69 -24.48 3.94
C LEU A 169 14.62 -23.73 3.15
N ARG A 170 14.66 -22.40 3.25
CA ARG A 170 13.79 -21.51 2.48
C ARG A 170 14.62 -20.34 1.93
N TYR A 171 14.38 -20.04 0.67
CA TYR A 171 14.90 -18.85 0.01
C TYR A 171 13.73 -17.92 -0.32
N ASP A 172 13.84 -16.67 0.10
CA ASP A 172 12.85 -15.63 -0.17
C ASP A 172 13.47 -14.48 -0.95
N ARG A 173 12.77 -14.02 -1.98
CA ARG A 173 13.09 -12.84 -2.76
C ARG A 173 11.85 -11.98 -2.91
N ILE A 174 11.98 -10.69 -2.64
CA ILE A 174 10.90 -9.71 -2.85
C ILE A 174 11.42 -8.66 -3.83
N LEU A 175 10.71 -8.48 -4.92
CA LEU A 175 10.91 -7.37 -5.84
C LEU A 175 9.84 -6.33 -5.57
N SER A 176 10.27 -5.07 -5.46
CA SER A 176 9.38 -3.92 -5.41
C SER A 176 9.70 -2.98 -6.56
N SER A 177 8.68 -2.39 -7.13
CA SER A 177 8.85 -1.39 -8.17
C SER A 177 7.85 -0.25 -8.00
N TYR A 178 8.28 0.93 -8.41
CA TYR A 178 7.47 2.15 -8.41
C TYR A 178 7.48 2.72 -9.83
N PRO A 179 6.34 3.21 -10.34
CA PRO A 179 6.30 3.95 -11.59
C PRO A 179 7.09 5.26 -11.48
N GLU A 180 7.37 5.86 -12.62
CA GLU A 180 7.88 7.23 -12.65
C GLU A 180 6.91 8.15 -11.89
N SER A 181 7.46 9.02 -11.07
CA SER A 181 6.68 9.93 -10.23
C SER A 181 7.27 11.32 -10.27
N CYS A 182 6.43 12.30 -10.52
CA CYS A 182 6.81 13.70 -10.58
C CYS A 182 6.23 14.49 -9.40
N VAL A 183 6.90 15.55 -8.99
CA VAL A 183 6.47 16.46 -7.92
C VAL A 183 6.70 17.90 -8.36
N GLY A 184 5.82 18.82 -7.93
CA GLY A 184 5.88 20.22 -8.32
C GLY A 184 5.23 20.51 -9.66
N GLY A 185 5.47 21.69 -10.19
CA GLY A 185 4.90 22.18 -11.45
C GLY A 185 4.07 23.45 -11.28
N PRO A 186 3.37 23.91 -12.32
CA PRO A 186 2.68 25.21 -12.32
C PRO A 186 1.58 25.33 -11.26
N ASP A 187 1.02 24.21 -10.80
CA ASP A 187 -0.01 24.21 -9.76
C ASP A 187 0.57 24.35 -8.33
N TYR A 188 1.90 24.37 -8.22
CA TYR A 188 2.60 24.51 -6.94
C TYR A 188 3.37 25.84 -6.89
N PRO A 189 2.78 26.94 -6.38
CA PRO A 189 3.43 28.26 -6.38
C PRO A 189 4.81 28.26 -5.70
N MET A 190 5.01 27.44 -4.68
CA MET A 190 6.29 27.35 -3.95
C MET A 190 7.28 26.38 -4.63
N MET A 191 6.85 25.59 -5.60
CA MET A 191 7.67 24.64 -6.34
C MET A 191 7.24 24.61 -7.82
N PRO A 192 7.41 25.72 -8.54
CA PRO A 192 6.90 25.88 -9.91
C PRO A 192 7.62 25.01 -10.93
N THR A 193 8.81 24.50 -10.59
CA THR A 193 9.57 23.58 -11.44
C THR A 193 9.21 22.14 -11.08
N GLN A 194 8.77 21.38 -12.07
CA GLN A 194 8.51 19.96 -11.88
C GLN A 194 9.82 19.17 -11.82
N VAL A 195 9.91 18.28 -10.84
CA VAL A 195 11.00 17.30 -10.68
C VAL A 195 10.43 15.91 -10.82
N CYS A 196 10.99 15.12 -11.73
CA CYS A 196 10.57 13.75 -11.98
C CYS A 196 11.63 12.75 -11.53
N TYR A 197 11.17 11.66 -10.94
CA TYR A 197 11.98 10.52 -10.51
C TYR A 197 11.62 9.33 -11.39
N ALA A 198 12.61 8.76 -12.03
CA ALA A 198 12.42 7.61 -12.90
C ALA A 198 11.83 6.41 -12.16
N ALA A 199 11.10 5.58 -12.88
CA ALA A 199 10.62 4.29 -12.37
C ALA A 199 11.77 3.43 -11.84
N ARG A 200 11.52 2.70 -10.78
CA ARG A 200 12.47 1.76 -10.17
C ARG A 200 11.82 0.43 -9.86
#